data_3c0e1db2f56d4f79d96f8482bf75b9db
#
_entry.id   3c0e1db2f56d4f79d96f8482bf75b9db
#
_cell.length_a   1.000
_cell.length_b   1.000
_cell.length_c   1.000
_cell.angle_alpha   90.00
_cell.angle_beta   90.00
_cell.angle_gamma   90.00
#
_symmetry.space_group_name_H-M   'P 1'
#
loop_
_entity.id
_entity.type
_entity.pdbx_description
1 polymer ?
#
loop_
_entity_poly.entity_id
_entity_poly.type
_entity_poly.pdbx_seq_one_letter_code
_entity_poly.pdbx_strand_id
1 'polypeptide(L)'
;MAKEVIGRGWLTVTAIKDGKDGATGAKGDKGDDAGVMTFSPATLALSAVRKTDGSYIATLGDAAKAQARVMLGTTDVTSKCSYVVVQSVKCTATVGVGGLVTITSVSRQTINGLAVPYTDALVQVRATHATTKQTYDATLYVKVEMSVLWGGLETSVSGLKSQYNEVSTAVGKIPIKTATELERYTS
;
A
#
# COMPACT_ATOMS: atom_id res chain seq x y z
N MET A 1 78.58 -42.19 65.08
CA MET A 1 77.53 -41.22 65.07
C MET A 1 76.29 -41.89 64.54
N ALA A 2 75.24 -42.07 65.36
CA ALA A 2 73.98 -42.72 64.98
C ALA A 2 73.14 -41.72 64.22
N LYS A 3 72.63 -42.12 63.06
CA LYS A 3 71.66 -41.33 62.34
C LYS A 3 70.27 -41.55 62.96
N GLU A 4 69.75 -40.50 63.54
CA GLU A 4 68.42 -40.48 64.10
C GLU A 4 67.38 -40.32 62.95
N VAL A 5 66.41 -41.23 62.89
CA VAL A 5 65.31 -41.16 61.93
C VAL A 5 64.12 -40.44 62.59
N ILE A 6 63.85 -39.20 62.20
CA ILE A 6 63.02 -38.31 62.96
C ILE A 6 61.52 -38.49 62.63
N GLY A 7 61.13 -39.31 61.72
CA GLY A 7 59.72 -39.60 61.50
C GLY A 7 59.46 -40.26 60.16
N ARG A 8 58.58 -41.25 60.14
CA ARG A 8 57.95 -41.77 58.90
C ARG A 8 56.50 -41.32 58.88
N GLY A 9 56.20 -40.32 58.01
CA GLY A 9 54.84 -39.94 57.74
C GLY A 9 54.32 -40.66 56.50
N TRP A 10 53.15 -41.25 56.63
CA TRP A 10 52.43 -41.78 55.47
C TRP A 10 51.54 -40.70 54.93
N LEU A 11 51.72 -40.22 53.66
CA LEU A 11 50.81 -39.37 52.96
C LEU A 11 49.86 -40.24 52.12
N THR A 12 48.64 -40.37 52.55
CA THR A 12 47.61 -41.00 51.73
C THR A 12 47.07 -39.96 50.78
N VAL A 13 47.46 -40.05 49.51
CA VAL A 13 46.83 -39.24 48.45
C VAL A 13 45.58 -39.97 47.99
N THR A 14 44.41 -39.48 48.38
CA THR A 14 43.16 -39.95 47.84
C THR A 14 43.04 -39.39 46.43
N ALA A 15 43.00 -40.26 45.41
CA ALA A 15 42.77 -39.87 44.06
C ALA A 15 41.37 -39.22 44.00
N ILE A 16 41.28 -37.90 43.72
CA ILE A 16 40.08 -37.22 43.46
C ILE A 16 39.70 -37.66 42.04
N LYS A 17 38.65 -38.46 41.94
CA LYS A 17 38.06 -38.84 40.66
C LYS A 17 37.35 -37.61 40.11
N ASP A 18 37.77 -37.11 38.93
CA ASP A 18 37.08 -36.05 38.27
C ASP A 18 35.62 -36.43 38.17
N GLY A 19 34.75 -35.50 38.55
CA GLY A 19 33.29 -35.65 38.39
C GLY A 19 32.97 -35.87 36.92
N LYS A 20 31.99 -36.70 36.62
CA LYS A 20 31.47 -36.85 35.28
C LYS A 20 31.07 -35.43 34.76
N ASP A 21 31.52 -35.12 33.56
CA ASP A 21 31.04 -33.92 32.88
C ASP A 21 29.50 -33.89 32.95
N GLY A 22 28.94 -32.76 33.33
CA GLY A 22 27.50 -32.56 33.35
C GLY A 22 26.93 -32.82 31.96
N ALA A 23 25.74 -33.40 31.89
CA ALA A 23 25.04 -33.58 30.61
C ALA A 23 24.96 -32.24 29.85
N THR A 24 25.30 -32.24 28.57
CA THR A 24 25.11 -31.08 27.70
C THR A 24 23.66 -30.59 27.85
N GLY A 25 23.46 -29.33 28.20
CA GLY A 25 22.13 -28.75 28.30
C GLY A 25 21.34 -28.99 27.01
N ALA A 26 20.01 -29.17 27.14
CA ALA A 26 19.17 -29.32 25.98
C ALA A 26 19.37 -28.13 25.02
N LYS A 27 19.46 -28.42 23.72
CA LYS A 27 19.51 -27.37 22.69
C LYS A 27 18.29 -26.47 22.88
N GLY A 28 18.49 -25.17 23.00
CA GLY A 28 17.38 -24.21 23.08
C GLY A 28 16.40 -24.41 21.91
N ASP A 29 15.12 -24.16 22.15
CA ASP A 29 14.11 -24.23 21.13
C ASP A 29 14.47 -23.30 19.97
N LYS A 30 14.16 -23.72 18.73
CA LYS A 30 14.27 -22.86 17.55
C LYS A 30 13.43 -21.62 17.79
N GLY A 31 14.02 -20.43 17.67
CA GLY A 31 13.26 -19.19 17.73
C GLY A 31 12.12 -19.19 16.71
N ASP A 32 11.02 -18.51 17.04
CA ASP A 32 9.87 -18.40 16.14
C ASP A 32 10.32 -17.84 14.78
N ASP A 33 9.85 -18.46 13.71
CA ASP A 33 10.10 -17.98 12.35
C ASP A 33 9.50 -16.58 12.20
N ALA A 34 10.30 -15.65 11.65
CA ALA A 34 9.83 -14.30 11.37
C ALA A 34 8.61 -14.35 10.44
N GLY A 35 7.52 -13.74 10.87
CA GLY A 35 6.29 -13.68 10.10
C GLY A 35 6.18 -12.38 9.29
N VAL A 36 5.67 -12.47 8.08
CA VAL A 36 5.40 -11.33 7.21
C VAL A 36 4.00 -11.41 6.63
N MET A 37 3.31 -10.27 6.57
CA MET A 37 2.03 -10.12 5.87
C MET A 37 2.22 -9.26 4.62
N THR A 38 1.67 -9.69 3.51
CA THR A 38 1.71 -8.99 2.22
C THR A 38 0.33 -8.99 1.57
N PHE A 39 0.14 -8.15 0.54
CA PHE A 39 -1.07 -8.14 -0.28
C PHE A 39 -0.77 -8.52 -1.73
N SER A 40 -1.71 -9.18 -2.36
CA SER A 40 -1.71 -9.43 -3.79
C SER A 40 -3.06 -8.96 -4.39
N PRO A 41 -3.03 -7.90 -5.23
CA PRO A 41 -1.90 -7.01 -5.52
C PRO A 41 -1.49 -6.16 -4.31
N ALA A 42 -0.23 -5.69 -4.27
CA ALA A 42 0.31 -4.86 -3.18
C ALA A 42 -0.26 -3.42 -3.20
N THR A 43 -0.71 -2.98 -4.36
CA THR A 43 -1.38 -1.69 -4.58
C THR A 43 -2.58 -1.91 -5.48
N LEU A 44 -3.72 -1.35 -5.10
CA LEU A 44 -4.91 -1.32 -5.94
C LEU A 44 -4.87 -0.09 -6.85
N ALA A 45 -5.08 -0.29 -8.16
CA ALA A 45 -5.24 0.77 -9.15
C ALA A 45 -6.72 0.84 -9.56
N LEU A 46 -7.40 1.90 -9.17
CA LEU A 46 -8.80 2.15 -9.48
C LEU A 46 -8.93 3.27 -10.50
N SER A 47 -9.85 3.15 -11.43
CA SER A 47 -10.18 4.23 -12.38
C SER A 47 -11.24 5.15 -11.79
N ALA A 48 -11.20 6.44 -12.12
CA ALA A 48 -12.28 7.36 -11.83
C ALA A 48 -13.13 7.60 -13.07
N VAL A 49 -14.46 7.56 -12.90
CA VAL A 49 -15.43 7.81 -13.97
C VAL A 49 -16.17 9.12 -13.72
N ARG A 50 -16.32 9.94 -14.76
CA ARG A 50 -17.08 11.18 -14.71
C ARG A 50 -18.58 10.89 -14.78
N LYS A 51 -19.34 11.52 -13.88
CA LYS A 51 -20.80 11.50 -13.89
C LYS A 51 -21.38 12.64 -14.73
N THR A 52 -22.68 12.56 -15.00
CA THR A 52 -23.43 13.59 -15.77
C THR A 52 -23.45 14.95 -15.08
N ASP A 53 -23.35 15.00 -13.74
CA ASP A 53 -23.24 16.23 -12.96
C ASP A 53 -21.83 16.84 -12.94
N GLY A 54 -20.89 16.24 -13.69
CA GLY A 54 -19.49 16.65 -13.75
C GLY A 54 -18.61 16.11 -12.64
N SER A 55 -19.16 15.50 -11.59
CA SER A 55 -18.39 14.88 -10.52
C SER A 55 -17.72 13.59 -10.96
N TYR A 56 -16.75 13.12 -10.17
CA TYR A 56 -16.03 11.87 -10.43
C TYR A 56 -16.22 10.90 -9.29
N ILE A 57 -16.28 9.62 -9.62
CA ILE A 57 -16.38 8.52 -8.67
C ILE A 57 -15.39 7.41 -9.03
N ALA A 58 -14.71 6.85 -8.03
CA ALA A 58 -13.85 5.69 -8.25
C ALA A 58 -14.69 4.46 -8.63
N THR A 59 -14.27 3.74 -9.66
CA THR A 59 -14.87 2.47 -10.06
C THR A 59 -14.32 1.38 -9.15
N LEU A 60 -15.22 0.70 -8.47
CA LEU A 60 -14.92 -0.41 -7.58
C LEU A 60 -15.01 -1.76 -8.34
N GLY A 61 -15.37 -2.80 -7.70
CA GLY A 61 -15.49 -4.15 -8.29
C GLY A 61 -14.25 -4.99 -8.00
N ASP A 62 -13.81 -5.82 -8.93
CA ASP A 62 -12.69 -6.73 -8.69
C ASP A 62 -11.35 -6.01 -8.54
N ALA A 63 -11.18 -4.89 -9.23
CA ALA A 63 -10.00 -4.02 -9.07
C ALA A 63 -9.87 -3.43 -7.65
N ALA A 64 -10.95 -3.42 -6.87
CA ALA A 64 -10.99 -2.91 -5.50
C ALA A 64 -10.72 -3.99 -4.43
N LYS A 65 -10.19 -5.14 -4.83
CA LYS A 65 -9.94 -6.29 -3.96
C LYS A 65 -8.46 -6.65 -3.92
N ALA A 66 -7.97 -7.02 -2.75
CA ALA A 66 -6.62 -7.56 -2.57
C ALA A 66 -6.66 -8.72 -1.58
N GLN A 67 -5.90 -9.77 -1.87
CA GLN A 67 -5.77 -10.92 -1.01
C GLN A 67 -4.57 -10.73 -0.06
N ALA A 68 -4.81 -10.76 1.25
CA ALA A 68 -3.75 -10.83 2.24
C ALA A 68 -3.11 -12.22 2.23
N ARG A 69 -1.80 -12.26 2.45
CA ARG A 69 -1.03 -13.47 2.60
C ARG A 69 -0.11 -13.34 3.81
N VAL A 70 -0.14 -14.32 4.71
CA VAL A 70 0.71 -14.36 5.90
C VAL A 70 1.64 -15.56 5.80
N MET A 71 2.95 -15.29 5.88
CA MET A 71 4.00 -16.29 5.82
C MET A 71 4.75 -16.34 7.15
N LEU A 72 5.01 -17.52 7.67
CA LEU A 72 5.95 -17.80 8.77
C LEU A 72 7.15 -18.52 8.18
N GLY A 73 8.25 -17.81 7.99
CA GLY A 73 9.35 -18.33 7.19
C GLY A 73 8.87 -18.70 5.79
N THR A 74 8.91 -20.00 5.46
CA THR A 74 8.44 -20.54 4.16
C THR A 74 7.01 -21.09 4.19
N THR A 75 6.35 -21.09 5.36
CA THR A 75 5.03 -21.71 5.54
C THR A 75 3.92 -20.65 5.38
N ASP A 76 2.95 -20.91 4.49
CA ASP A 76 1.75 -20.10 4.36
C ASP A 76 0.76 -20.44 5.49
N VAL A 77 0.45 -19.44 6.31
CA VAL A 77 -0.48 -19.56 7.44
C VAL A 77 -1.71 -18.65 7.27
N THR A 78 -1.96 -18.14 6.09
CA THR A 78 -3.06 -17.23 5.77
C THR A 78 -4.41 -17.74 6.28
N SER A 79 -4.71 -19.02 6.05
CA SER A 79 -5.98 -19.64 6.49
C SER A 79 -6.08 -19.87 8.01
N LYS A 80 -4.96 -19.74 8.73
CA LYS A 80 -4.89 -19.89 10.20
C LYS A 80 -4.98 -18.55 10.93
N CYS A 81 -5.19 -17.45 10.20
CA CYS A 81 -5.27 -16.11 10.76
C CYS A 81 -6.69 -15.57 10.71
N SER A 82 -7.05 -14.77 11.70
CA SER A 82 -8.17 -13.85 11.67
C SER A 82 -7.68 -12.47 11.25
N TYR A 83 -8.54 -11.69 10.59
CA TYR A 83 -8.18 -10.40 10.00
C TYR A 83 -9.10 -9.30 10.49
N VAL A 84 -8.54 -8.11 10.68
CA VAL A 84 -9.28 -6.90 11.03
C VAL A 84 -8.68 -5.69 10.32
N VAL A 85 -9.55 -4.78 9.85
CA VAL A 85 -9.12 -3.46 9.39
C VAL A 85 -8.82 -2.61 10.63
N VAL A 86 -7.57 -2.20 10.79
CA VAL A 86 -7.11 -1.36 11.91
C VAL A 86 -7.39 0.10 11.60
N GLN A 87 -7.12 0.52 10.36
CA GLN A 87 -7.28 1.89 9.92
C GLN A 87 -7.61 1.94 8.43
N SER A 88 -8.46 2.89 8.05
CA SER A 88 -8.69 3.28 6.66
C SER A 88 -8.56 4.79 6.56
N VAL A 89 -7.79 5.26 5.58
CA VAL A 89 -7.58 6.70 5.32
C VAL A 89 -8.05 7.00 3.91
N LYS A 90 -8.95 7.96 3.79
CA LYS A 90 -9.56 8.40 2.50
C LYS A 90 -10.34 7.31 1.74
N CYS A 91 -10.63 6.19 2.40
CA CYS A 91 -11.47 5.12 1.86
C CYS A 91 -12.17 4.38 3.00
N THR A 92 -13.13 3.52 2.64
CA THR A 92 -13.72 2.53 3.54
C THR A 92 -13.40 1.15 2.99
N ALA A 93 -13.04 0.22 3.87
CA ALA A 93 -12.71 -1.13 3.49
C ALA A 93 -13.28 -2.15 4.47
N THR A 94 -13.49 -3.36 3.99
CA THR A 94 -13.82 -4.54 4.80
C THR A 94 -12.79 -5.61 4.54
N VAL A 95 -12.60 -6.51 5.51
CA VAL A 95 -11.79 -7.71 5.33
C VAL A 95 -12.63 -8.93 5.66
N GLY A 96 -12.65 -9.88 4.76
CA GLY A 96 -13.36 -11.15 4.91
C GLY A 96 -12.52 -12.25 5.54
N VAL A 97 -13.18 -13.39 5.80
CA VAL A 97 -12.51 -14.62 6.22
C VAL A 97 -11.50 -15.01 5.14
N GLY A 98 -10.28 -15.40 5.57
CA GLY A 98 -9.19 -15.72 4.65
C GLY A 98 -8.41 -14.50 4.16
N GLY A 99 -8.72 -13.28 4.65
CA GLY A 99 -7.90 -12.10 4.39
C GLY A 99 -8.20 -11.37 3.07
N LEU A 100 -9.36 -11.60 2.46
CA LEU A 100 -9.79 -10.81 1.30
C LEU A 100 -10.22 -9.41 1.74
N VAL A 101 -9.41 -8.41 1.39
CA VAL A 101 -9.71 -6.99 1.61
C VAL A 101 -10.50 -6.46 0.42
N THR A 102 -11.60 -5.77 0.69
CA THR A 102 -12.45 -5.13 -0.32
C THR A 102 -12.63 -3.65 0.02
N ILE A 103 -12.28 -2.77 -0.91
CA ILE A 103 -12.56 -1.34 -0.80
C ILE A 103 -14.04 -1.14 -1.16
N THR A 104 -14.82 -0.59 -0.23
CA THR A 104 -16.26 -0.37 -0.40
C THR A 104 -16.58 1.06 -0.83
N SER A 105 -15.71 2.01 -0.52
CA SER A 105 -15.83 3.38 -1.02
C SER A 105 -14.47 4.08 -1.02
N VAL A 106 -14.30 5.09 -1.87
CA VAL A 106 -13.21 6.05 -1.82
C VAL A 106 -13.82 7.42 -1.48
N SER A 107 -13.27 8.07 -0.47
CA SER A 107 -13.70 9.41 -0.07
C SER A 107 -13.44 10.43 -1.17
N ARG A 108 -14.24 11.49 -1.21
CA ARG A 108 -14.14 12.55 -2.21
C ARG A 108 -13.72 13.85 -1.57
N GLN A 109 -13.08 14.68 -2.36
CA GLN A 109 -12.72 16.07 -2.05
C GLN A 109 -13.34 16.98 -3.11
N THR A 110 -13.42 18.26 -2.80
CA THR A 110 -13.89 19.26 -3.78
C THR A 110 -12.70 19.98 -4.37
N ILE A 111 -12.55 19.91 -5.70
CA ILE A 111 -11.54 20.65 -6.46
C ILE A 111 -12.27 21.49 -7.54
N ASN A 112 -12.08 22.80 -7.50
CA ASN A 112 -12.73 23.73 -8.43
C ASN A 112 -14.28 23.56 -8.48
N GLY A 113 -14.90 23.31 -7.32
CA GLY A 113 -16.33 23.10 -7.22
C GLY A 113 -16.82 21.69 -7.62
N LEU A 114 -15.95 20.81 -8.08
CA LEU A 114 -16.28 19.44 -8.47
C LEU A 114 -15.90 18.43 -7.40
N ALA A 115 -16.79 17.49 -7.12
CA ALA A 115 -16.49 16.37 -6.23
C ALA A 115 -15.66 15.32 -6.98
N VAL A 116 -14.45 15.08 -6.50
CA VAL A 116 -13.50 14.11 -7.08
C VAL A 116 -12.99 13.15 -5.99
N PRO A 117 -12.71 11.87 -6.30
CA PRO A 117 -12.11 10.96 -5.33
C PRO A 117 -10.70 11.41 -4.97
N TYR A 118 -10.25 11.06 -3.77
CA TYR A 118 -8.82 11.16 -3.45
C TYR A 118 -8.02 10.23 -4.36
N THR A 119 -6.88 10.69 -4.84
CA THR A 119 -5.99 9.92 -5.74
C THR A 119 -5.19 8.86 -5.02
N ASP A 120 -5.05 9.00 -3.71
CA ASP A 120 -4.35 8.08 -2.83
C ASP A 120 -5.15 7.86 -1.54
N ALA A 121 -5.28 6.60 -1.21
CA ALA A 121 -5.90 6.13 0.03
C ALA A 121 -5.09 4.93 0.55
N LEU A 122 -5.32 4.54 1.79
CA LEU A 122 -4.66 3.38 2.37
C LEU A 122 -5.57 2.65 3.36
N VAL A 123 -5.31 1.36 3.50
CA VAL A 123 -5.95 0.49 4.49
C VAL A 123 -4.87 -0.28 5.23
N GLN A 124 -4.87 -0.16 6.55
CA GLN A 124 -4.02 -0.97 7.41
C GLN A 124 -4.82 -2.15 7.94
N VAL A 125 -4.31 -3.35 7.74
CA VAL A 125 -4.94 -4.60 8.17
C VAL A 125 -4.02 -5.32 9.12
N ARG A 126 -4.60 -5.90 10.14
CA ARG A 126 -3.93 -6.78 11.10
C ARG A 126 -4.42 -8.20 10.92
N ALA A 127 -3.50 -9.14 10.78
CA ALA A 127 -3.72 -10.56 10.89
C ALA A 127 -3.31 -11.05 12.29
N THR A 128 -4.09 -11.94 12.89
CA THR A 128 -3.76 -12.58 14.18
C THR A 128 -3.78 -14.09 13.99
N HIS A 129 -2.66 -14.75 14.23
CA HIS A 129 -2.56 -16.20 14.12
C HIS A 129 -3.35 -16.88 15.23
N ALA A 130 -4.20 -17.84 14.88
CA ALA A 130 -5.18 -18.44 15.81
C ALA A 130 -4.53 -19.14 17.02
N THR A 131 -3.39 -19.79 16.83
CA THR A 131 -2.73 -20.58 17.86
C THR A 131 -1.72 -19.74 18.65
N THR A 132 -0.76 -19.10 17.97
CA THR A 132 0.34 -18.37 18.60
C THR A 132 -0.06 -16.98 19.12
N LYS A 133 -1.22 -16.46 18.67
CA LYS A 133 -1.70 -15.10 18.96
C LYS A 133 -0.76 -13.99 18.46
N GLN A 134 0.27 -14.34 17.70
CA GLN A 134 1.12 -13.34 17.05
C GLN A 134 0.32 -12.52 16.03
N THR A 135 0.67 -11.25 15.93
CA THR A 135 -0.01 -10.30 15.02
C THR A 135 0.94 -9.82 13.94
N TYR A 136 0.40 -9.61 12.74
CA TYR A 136 1.12 -9.13 11.56
C TYR A 136 0.33 -8.00 10.95
N ASP A 137 0.96 -6.84 10.79
CA ASP A 137 0.34 -5.66 10.21
C ASP A 137 0.90 -5.43 8.81
N ALA A 138 0.02 -5.05 7.88
CA ALA A 138 0.42 -4.61 6.56
C ALA A 138 -0.49 -3.48 6.06
N THR A 139 0.06 -2.64 5.19
CA THR A 139 -0.67 -1.53 4.56
C THR A 139 -0.93 -1.83 3.09
N LEU A 140 -2.18 -1.76 2.69
CA LEU A 140 -2.63 -1.82 1.31
C LEU A 140 -2.81 -0.39 0.80
N TYR A 141 -2.11 -0.04 -0.27
CA TYR A 141 -2.25 1.24 -0.93
C TYR A 141 -3.31 1.20 -2.01
N VAL A 142 -4.08 2.28 -2.11
CA VAL A 142 -5.13 2.44 -3.13
C VAL A 142 -4.79 3.67 -3.95
N LYS A 143 -4.55 3.51 -5.24
CA LYS A 143 -4.35 4.58 -6.20
C LYS A 143 -5.59 4.74 -7.04
N VAL A 144 -6.06 5.97 -7.22
CA VAL A 144 -7.16 6.27 -8.12
C VAL A 144 -6.63 7.05 -9.32
N GLU A 145 -6.68 6.41 -10.48
CA GLU A 145 -6.23 7.00 -11.74
C GLU A 145 -7.34 7.85 -12.34
N MET A 146 -7.02 9.12 -12.57
CA MET A 146 -7.93 10.11 -13.12
C MET A 146 -7.74 10.29 -14.64
N SER A 147 -7.36 9.22 -15.35
CA SER A 147 -7.13 9.24 -16.80
C SER A 147 -8.34 9.80 -17.59
N VAL A 148 -9.56 9.58 -17.08
CA VAL A 148 -10.79 10.13 -17.67
C VAL A 148 -10.86 11.65 -17.55
N LEU A 149 -10.19 12.26 -16.57
CA LEU A 149 -10.09 13.71 -16.40
C LEU A 149 -9.31 14.33 -17.57
N TRP A 150 -8.20 13.71 -17.95
CA TRP A 150 -7.36 14.14 -19.07
C TRP A 150 -8.07 13.98 -20.42
N GLY A 151 -8.75 12.86 -20.67
CA GLY A 151 -9.53 12.65 -21.88
C GLY A 151 -10.68 13.65 -22.04
N GLY A 152 -11.35 14.00 -20.93
CA GLY A 152 -12.39 15.07 -20.93
C GLY A 152 -11.79 16.45 -21.20
N LEU A 153 -10.61 16.75 -20.67
CA LEU A 153 -9.89 18.00 -20.92
C LEU A 153 -9.41 18.08 -22.37
N GLU A 154 -8.84 17.02 -22.91
CA GLU A 154 -8.42 16.95 -24.32
C GLU A 154 -9.59 17.19 -25.27
N THR A 155 -10.76 16.58 -25.00
CA THR A 155 -11.98 16.81 -25.81
C THR A 155 -12.42 18.26 -25.72
N SER A 156 -12.39 18.87 -24.53
CA SER A 156 -12.78 20.29 -24.34
C SER A 156 -11.79 21.22 -25.03
N VAL A 157 -10.49 20.96 -24.95
CA VAL A 157 -9.46 21.75 -25.64
C VAL A 157 -9.59 21.62 -27.16
N SER A 158 -9.88 20.43 -27.66
CA SER A 158 -10.13 20.21 -29.08
C SER A 158 -11.36 20.95 -29.58
N GLY A 159 -12.45 20.97 -28.78
CA GLY A 159 -13.64 21.74 -29.08
C GLY A 159 -13.39 23.26 -29.13
N LEU A 160 -12.66 23.79 -28.14
CA LEU A 160 -12.27 25.21 -28.11
C LEU A 160 -11.35 25.58 -29.29
N LYS A 161 -10.44 24.69 -29.68
CA LYS A 161 -9.57 24.89 -30.85
C LYS A 161 -10.37 24.93 -32.15
N SER A 162 -11.41 24.09 -32.29
CA SER A 162 -12.32 24.12 -33.44
C SER A 162 -13.07 25.43 -33.51
N GLN A 163 -13.67 25.87 -32.39
CA GLN A 163 -14.38 27.16 -32.30
C GLN A 163 -13.47 28.35 -32.61
N TYR A 164 -12.24 28.33 -32.09
CA TYR A 164 -11.25 29.38 -32.40
C TYR A 164 -10.95 29.44 -33.91
N ASN A 165 -10.78 28.29 -34.55
CA ASN A 165 -10.51 28.23 -35.99
C ASN A 165 -11.70 28.74 -36.81
N GLU A 166 -12.93 28.43 -36.40
CA GLU A 166 -14.16 28.94 -37.05
C GLU A 166 -14.25 30.47 -36.96
N VAL A 167 -14.04 31.01 -35.74
CA VAL A 167 -14.04 32.47 -35.53
C VAL A 167 -12.90 33.12 -36.28
N SER A 168 -11.69 32.59 -36.27
CA SER A 168 -10.53 33.10 -37.01
C SER A 168 -10.79 33.13 -38.51
N THR A 169 -11.44 32.08 -39.04
CA THR A 169 -11.82 32.01 -40.45
C THR A 169 -12.89 33.03 -40.79
N ALA A 170 -13.87 33.22 -39.90
CA ALA A 170 -14.94 34.23 -40.09
C ALA A 170 -14.37 35.64 -40.05
N VAL A 171 -13.48 35.95 -39.11
CA VAL A 171 -12.78 37.24 -38.99
C VAL A 171 -11.92 37.52 -40.23
N GLY A 172 -11.21 36.51 -40.76
CA GLY A 172 -10.42 36.66 -42.01
C GLY A 172 -11.26 36.93 -43.25
N LYS A 173 -12.55 36.63 -43.21
CA LYS A 173 -13.52 36.98 -44.29
C LYS A 173 -14.13 38.37 -44.18
N ILE A 174 -13.90 39.07 -43.08
CA ILE A 174 -14.36 40.44 -42.92
C ILE A 174 -13.54 41.32 -43.87
N PRO A 175 -14.15 41.99 -44.87
CA PRO A 175 -13.42 42.82 -45.77
C PRO A 175 -12.81 44.02 -45.00
N ILE A 176 -11.50 44.07 -44.91
CA ILE A 176 -10.81 45.25 -44.40
C ILE A 176 -10.96 46.32 -45.45
N LYS A 177 -11.75 47.37 -45.14
CA LYS A 177 -11.82 48.54 -46.01
C LYS A 177 -10.45 49.18 -46.09
N THR A 178 -9.95 49.33 -47.29
CA THR A 178 -8.67 50.03 -47.55
C THR A 178 -8.83 51.52 -47.21
N ALA A 179 -7.72 52.18 -46.87
CA ALA A 179 -7.72 53.61 -46.58
C ALA A 179 -8.44 54.43 -47.69
N THR A 180 -8.30 54.04 -48.94
CA THR A 180 -8.95 54.63 -50.07
C THR A 180 -10.49 54.47 -50.08
N GLU A 181 -10.99 53.37 -49.50
CA GLU A 181 -12.48 53.20 -49.40
C GLU A 181 -13.04 53.95 -48.20
N LEU A 182 -12.25 54.20 -47.15
CA LEU A 182 -12.62 55.04 -46.01
C LEU A 182 -12.70 56.53 -46.40
N GLU A 183 -11.76 57.03 -47.24
CA GLU A 183 -11.74 58.39 -47.70
C GLU A 183 -12.99 58.76 -48.53
N ARG A 184 -13.63 57.82 -49.19
CA ARG A 184 -14.89 58.05 -49.92
C ARG A 184 -16.09 58.32 -49.04
N TYR A 185 -16.05 58.10 -47.77
CA TYR A 185 -17.14 58.35 -46.81
C TYR A 185 -16.92 59.65 -46.00
N THR A 186 -15.77 60.32 -46.16
CA THR A 186 -15.42 61.55 -45.45
C THR A 186 -15.37 62.80 -46.36
N SER A 187 -15.66 62.67 -47.61
CA SER A 187 -15.89 63.77 -48.61
C SER A 187 -17.37 63.77 -49.00
#